data_af4b694c959af202c9f0e87dfc7e7803
#
_entry.id   af4b694c959af202c9f0e87dfc7e7803
#
_cell.length_a   1.000
_cell.length_b   1.000
_cell.length_c   1.000
_cell.angle_alpha   90.00
_cell.angle_beta   90.00
_cell.angle_gamma   90.00
#
_symmetry.space_group_name_H-M   'P 1'
#
loop_
_entity.id
_entity.type
_entity.pdbx_description
1 polymer ?
#
loop_
_entity_poly.entity_id
_entity_poly.type
_entity_poly.pdbx_seq_one_letter_code
_entity_poly.pdbx_strand_id
1 'polypeptide(L)'
;MKRRSLALALVLSLTIAAATRGDVALPANVLNPPTAPEAWNVIRLASANVERLLQEKRLSEVITQIPLCSPALRTLAKDDKPPERGLRLKKHLQKGLALIDGVAAASVANDLAAASKAFGEWRDFLREVEKEFDPKIVNADISFCPMHPDFVSTDAATPCEKCSMKLLPRRIPYSFIYVPPGEPSMLLTAAADGPLTAGRKTEVKVQLKRRDGSPVLLDDLMVMHTQPIHLLIVDPSLEDYHHEHPTATATRGEYAFSFTPKKSSSYRIWADVVPVATGVQEYPAVELPGTGKADPIGSRSGRYTTTADGLNFRLTFADGALPRNQQVRAMKIEVSDANGQPLRRLEPLMNAFAHLVGFYDDYRTVVHIHPEGGDILRDDLRGGPMMSFKFYPPRAGFLRLFCQVVVDGKTIFAPFNVNVAP
;
A
#
# COMPACT_ATOMS: atom_id res chain seq x y z
N MET A 1 38.57 12.99 -24.35
CA MET A 1 37.84 12.49 -23.16
C MET A 1 36.40 13.01 -23.16
N LYS A 2 35.51 12.56 -24.05
CA LYS A 2 34.08 12.95 -24.09
C LYS A 2 33.26 11.87 -24.80
N ARG A 3 33.18 10.62 -24.29
CA ARG A 3 32.34 9.57 -24.90
C ARG A 3 31.71 8.59 -23.91
N ARG A 4 31.71 8.89 -22.57
CA ARG A 4 31.17 7.96 -21.58
C ARG A 4 29.85 8.39 -20.91
N SER A 5 29.31 9.56 -21.21
CA SER A 5 28.08 10.06 -20.57
C SER A 5 26.78 9.84 -21.37
N LEU A 6 26.84 9.24 -22.58
CA LEU A 6 25.64 9.07 -23.42
C LEU A 6 24.93 7.71 -23.24
N ALA A 7 25.59 6.71 -22.66
CA ALA A 7 25.02 5.37 -22.55
C ALA A 7 23.94 5.25 -21.45
N LEU A 8 23.99 6.05 -20.38
CA LEU A 8 23.05 5.97 -19.27
C LEU A 8 21.72 6.68 -19.55
N ALA A 9 21.69 7.64 -20.47
CA ALA A 9 20.46 8.36 -20.83
C ALA A 9 19.58 7.61 -21.85
N LEU A 10 20.15 6.63 -22.57
CA LEU A 10 19.44 5.92 -23.64
C LEU A 10 18.63 4.71 -23.11
N VAL A 11 18.90 4.24 -21.88
CA VAL A 11 18.17 3.11 -21.27
C VAL A 11 16.77 3.52 -20.79
N LEU A 12 16.50 4.80 -20.61
CA LEU A 12 15.21 5.29 -20.09
C LEU A 12 14.13 5.55 -21.15
N SER A 13 14.44 5.42 -22.46
CA SER A 13 13.51 5.78 -23.55
C SER A 13 13.10 4.63 -24.47
N LEU A 14 13.43 3.38 -24.16
CA LEU A 14 12.96 2.23 -24.93
C LEU A 14 11.65 1.68 -24.34
N THR A 15 10.55 2.30 -24.71
CA THR A 15 9.21 1.70 -24.59
C THR A 15 9.08 0.57 -25.61
N ILE A 16 9.44 -0.64 -25.22
CA ILE A 16 9.11 -1.85 -25.99
C ILE A 16 7.90 -2.49 -25.32
N ALA A 17 6.79 -2.46 -26.03
CA ALA A 17 5.58 -3.18 -25.68
C ALA A 17 5.86 -4.69 -25.62
N ALA A 18 5.86 -5.27 -24.43
CA ALA A 18 5.75 -6.70 -24.23
C ALA A 18 4.54 -6.97 -23.33
N ALA A 19 3.55 -7.61 -23.91
CA ALA A 19 2.29 -7.99 -23.27
C ALA A 19 2.53 -9.02 -22.16
N THR A 20 2.80 -8.58 -20.94
CA THR A 20 2.67 -9.34 -19.67
C THR A 20 3.36 -8.66 -18.48
N ARG A 21 3.85 -7.43 -18.63
CA ARG A 21 4.49 -6.71 -17.52
C ARG A 21 3.44 -6.02 -16.68
N GLY A 22 3.39 -6.32 -15.39
CA GLY A 22 2.60 -5.55 -14.44
C GLY A 22 3.29 -4.25 -14.09
N ASP A 23 2.53 -3.14 -14.00
CA ASP A 23 3.00 -1.90 -13.41
C ASP A 23 3.13 -2.07 -11.90
N VAL A 24 4.17 -1.53 -11.27
CA VAL A 24 4.35 -1.60 -9.83
C VAL A 24 4.93 -0.32 -9.26
N ALA A 25 4.39 0.10 -8.12
CA ALA A 25 4.98 1.08 -7.24
C ALA A 25 5.82 0.36 -6.18
N LEU A 26 7.15 0.46 -6.26
CA LEU A 26 8.03 -0.12 -5.26
C LEU A 26 8.26 0.86 -4.11
N PRO A 27 8.28 0.39 -2.85
CA PRO A 27 8.61 1.21 -1.69
C PRO A 27 10.00 1.84 -1.78
N ALA A 28 10.14 3.02 -1.20
CA ALA A 28 11.41 3.75 -1.21
C ALA A 28 12.58 2.94 -0.60
N ASN A 29 12.32 2.13 0.43
CA ASN A 29 13.31 1.27 1.07
C ASN A 29 13.63 -0.03 0.29
N VAL A 30 12.90 -0.32 -0.79
CA VAL A 30 13.30 -1.32 -1.79
C VAL A 30 14.20 -0.69 -2.84
N LEU A 31 13.85 0.51 -3.30
CA LEU A 31 14.63 1.27 -4.29
C LEU A 31 15.97 1.73 -3.72
N ASN A 32 16.02 2.10 -2.43
CA ASN A 32 17.22 2.56 -1.73
C ASN A 32 17.23 1.95 -0.31
N PRO A 33 17.59 0.68 -0.16
CA PRO A 33 17.57 0.00 1.14
C PRO A 33 18.51 0.69 2.15
N PRO A 34 18.01 1.09 3.34
CA PRO A 34 18.80 1.89 4.28
C PRO A 34 19.81 1.08 5.10
N THR A 35 19.59 -0.23 5.28
CA THR A 35 20.40 -1.10 6.13
C THR A 35 21.00 -2.27 5.36
N ALA A 36 22.04 -2.89 5.91
CA ALA A 36 22.69 -4.05 5.30
C ALA A 36 21.75 -5.26 5.16
N PRO A 37 20.92 -5.65 6.15
CA PRO A 37 19.94 -6.71 5.98
C PRO A 37 18.95 -6.43 4.84
N GLU A 38 18.43 -5.20 4.74
CA GLU A 38 17.51 -4.82 3.67
C GLU A 38 18.19 -4.82 2.29
N ALA A 39 19.44 -4.37 2.23
CA ALA A 39 20.22 -4.37 1.00
C ALA A 39 20.49 -5.81 0.50
N TRP A 40 20.89 -6.72 1.39
CA TRP A 40 21.05 -8.14 1.05
C TRP A 40 19.73 -8.77 0.61
N ASN A 41 18.63 -8.47 1.30
CA ASN A 41 17.32 -8.98 0.93
C ASN A 41 16.92 -8.52 -0.50
N VAL A 42 17.13 -7.24 -0.84
CA VAL A 42 16.89 -6.72 -2.20
C VAL A 42 17.77 -7.42 -3.23
N ILE A 43 19.08 -7.55 -2.96
CA ILE A 43 20.01 -8.22 -3.88
C ILE A 43 19.61 -9.69 -4.11
N ARG A 44 19.26 -10.42 -3.06
CA ARG A 44 18.82 -11.83 -3.18
C ARG A 44 17.55 -11.96 -4.02
N LEU A 45 16.52 -11.13 -3.75
CA LEU A 45 15.26 -11.18 -4.49
C LEU A 45 15.46 -10.77 -5.95
N ALA A 46 16.18 -9.69 -6.22
CA ALA A 46 16.46 -9.25 -7.59
C ALA A 46 17.33 -10.28 -8.36
N SER A 47 18.34 -10.87 -7.73
CA SER A 47 19.17 -11.90 -8.36
C SER A 47 18.37 -13.16 -8.69
N ALA A 48 17.49 -13.62 -7.78
CA ALA A 48 16.60 -14.74 -8.05
C ALA A 48 15.66 -14.47 -9.24
N ASN A 49 15.14 -13.24 -9.35
CA ASN A 49 14.34 -12.80 -10.49
C ASN A 49 15.15 -12.79 -11.80
N VAL A 50 16.37 -12.27 -11.78
CA VAL A 50 17.28 -12.30 -12.96
C VAL A 50 17.55 -13.75 -13.40
N GLU A 51 17.85 -14.64 -12.48
CA GLU A 51 18.10 -16.05 -12.79
C GLU A 51 16.90 -16.68 -13.51
N ARG A 52 15.70 -16.47 -12.97
CA ARG A 52 14.46 -16.96 -13.57
C ARG A 52 14.19 -16.35 -14.95
N LEU A 53 14.37 -15.04 -15.10
CA LEU A 53 14.18 -14.36 -16.40
C LEU A 53 15.16 -14.86 -17.48
N LEU A 54 16.41 -15.17 -17.10
CA LEU A 54 17.39 -15.77 -18.00
C LEU A 54 16.98 -17.20 -18.39
N GLN A 55 16.50 -18.03 -17.45
CA GLN A 55 15.99 -19.37 -17.73
C GLN A 55 14.77 -19.33 -18.70
N GLU A 56 13.89 -18.35 -18.53
CA GLU A 56 12.73 -18.12 -19.39
C GLU A 56 13.08 -17.38 -20.69
N LYS A 57 14.36 -17.02 -20.91
CA LYS A 57 14.86 -16.26 -22.07
C LYS A 57 14.20 -14.89 -22.25
N ARG A 58 13.80 -14.25 -21.16
CA ARG A 58 13.11 -12.95 -21.11
C ARG A 58 14.10 -11.80 -20.84
N LEU A 59 15.11 -11.66 -21.72
CA LEU A 59 16.22 -10.74 -21.51
C LEU A 59 15.78 -9.27 -21.40
N SER A 60 14.76 -8.86 -22.17
CA SER A 60 14.24 -7.48 -22.10
C SER A 60 13.69 -7.10 -20.72
N GLU A 61 13.40 -8.06 -19.85
CA GLU A 61 12.86 -7.85 -18.53
C GLU A 61 13.92 -7.93 -17.41
N VAL A 62 15.07 -8.55 -17.69
CA VAL A 62 16.23 -8.57 -16.79
C VAL A 62 16.63 -7.15 -16.40
N ILE A 63 16.57 -6.20 -17.33
CA ILE A 63 16.92 -4.80 -17.08
C ILE A 63 16.05 -4.12 -16.02
N THR A 64 14.88 -4.66 -15.67
CA THR A 64 14.02 -4.11 -14.60
C THR A 64 14.59 -4.38 -13.21
N GLN A 65 15.35 -5.46 -13.03
CA GLN A 65 15.92 -5.90 -11.77
C GLN A 65 17.26 -5.21 -11.45
N ILE A 66 17.99 -4.81 -12.49
CA ILE A 66 19.35 -4.25 -12.36
C ILE A 66 19.39 -2.96 -11.51
N PRO A 67 18.45 -1.98 -11.70
CA PRO A 67 18.45 -0.74 -10.91
C PRO A 67 18.30 -0.96 -9.40
N LEU A 68 17.81 -2.12 -8.97
CA LEU A 68 17.66 -2.45 -7.55
C LEU A 68 18.99 -2.85 -6.91
N CYS A 69 19.87 -3.50 -7.66
CA CYS A 69 21.13 -4.00 -7.14
C CYS A 69 22.16 -2.89 -6.84
N SER A 70 22.20 -1.84 -7.67
CA SER A 70 23.20 -0.77 -7.53
C SER A 70 23.07 0.04 -6.24
N PRO A 71 21.87 0.54 -5.84
CA PRO A 71 21.67 1.20 -4.55
C PRO A 71 21.95 0.27 -3.38
N ALA A 72 21.53 -0.99 -3.47
CA ALA A 72 21.79 -1.99 -2.43
C ALA A 72 23.29 -2.22 -2.20
N LEU A 73 24.08 -2.40 -3.27
CA LEU A 73 25.54 -2.47 -3.16
C LEU A 73 26.16 -1.23 -2.51
N ARG A 74 25.63 -0.03 -2.85
CA ARG A 74 26.10 1.23 -2.23
C ARG A 74 25.84 1.24 -0.73
N THR A 75 24.71 0.69 -0.29
CA THR A 75 24.39 0.58 1.14
C THR A 75 25.33 -0.40 1.84
N LEU A 76 25.62 -1.57 1.26
CA LEU A 76 26.59 -2.51 1.82
C LEU A 76 27.99 -1.87 1.96
N ALA A 77 28.39 -1.02 1.02
CA ALA A 77 29.68 -0.36 1.04
C ALA A 77 29.81 0.78 2.08
N LYS A 78 28.72 1.17 2.74
CA LYS A 78 28.72 2.16 3.83
C LYS A 78 29.12 1.55 5.18
N ASP A 79 29.08 0.23 5.31
CA ASP A 79 29.50 -0.48 6.52
C ASP A 79 31.04 -0.55 6.59
N ASP A 80 31.64 0.56 7.04
CA ASP A 80 33.08 0.83 6.98
C ASP A 80 33.84 0.52 8.27
N LYS A 81 33.24 -0.21 9.20
CA LYS A 81 33.91 -0.61 10.45
C LYS A 81 34.20 -2.10 10.46
N PRO A 82 35.46 -2.52 10.73
CA PRO A 82 36.66 -1.66 10.87
C PRO A 82 37.11 -1.06 9.52
N PRO A 83 38.00 -0.05 9.50
CA PRO A 83 38.43 0.68 8.29
C PRO A 83 38.93 -0.20 7.15
N GLU A 84 39.65 -1.28 7.46
CA GLU A 84 40.13 -2.22 6.44
C GLU A 84 39.02 -2.95 5.72
N ARG A 85 37.90 -3.26 6.42
CA ARG A 85 36.70 -3.82 5.83
C ARG A 85 36.03 -2.78 4.90
N GLY A 86 35.97 -1.52 5.32
CA GLY A 86 35.46 -0.44 4.49
C GLY A 86 36.24 -0.28 3.19
N LEU A 87 37.56 -0.43 3.20
CA LEU A 87 38.37 -0.40 1.97
C LEU A 87 38.06 -1.59 1.04
N ARG A 88 37.92 -2.81 1.60
CA ARG A 88 37.51 -3.99 0.80
C ARG A 88 36.13 -3.82 0.20
N LEU A 89 35.15 -3.35 0.97
CA LEU A 89 33.76 -3.12 0.50
C LEU A 89 33.70 -2.06 -0.59
N LYS A 90 34.48 -0.98 -0.52
CA LYS A 90 34.59 0.02 -1.59
C LYS A 90 35.17 -0.57 -2.89
N LYS A 91 36.14 -1.45 -2.79
CA LYS A 91 36.71 -2.19 -3.94
C LYS A 91 35.64 -3.15 -4.51
N HIS A 92 34.93 -3.86 -3.66
CA HIS A 92 33.84 -4.73 -4.06
C HIS A 92 32.71 -3.93 -4.73
N LEU A 93 32.36 -2.74 -4.23
CA LEU A 93 31.34 -1.90 -4.86
C LEU A 93 31.66 -1.59 -6.34
N GLN A 94 32.89 -1.17 -6.62
CA GLN A 94 33.30 -0.85 -8.01
C GLN A 94 33.20 -2.09 -8.92
N LYS A 95 33.70 -3.24 -8.43
CA LYS A 95 33.62 -4.51 -9.16
C LYS A 95 32.17 -4.94 -9.37
N GLY A 96 31.34 -4.90 -8.33
CA GLY A 96 29.94 -5.30 -8.39
C GLY A 96 29.11 -4.44 -9.34
N LEU A 97 29.32 -3.12 -9.34
CA LEU A 97 28.64 -2.22 -10.29
C LEU A 97 28.99 -2.57 -11.73
N ALA A 98 30.28 -2.85 -12.02
CA ALA A 98 30.70 -3.23 -13.37
C ALA A 98 30.11 -4.58 -13.81
N LEU A 99 30.01 -5.56 -12.90
CA LEU A 99 29.44 -6.86 -13.21
C LEU A 99 27.94 -6.77 -13.50
N ILE A 100 27.19 -6.08 -12.67
CA ILE A 100 25.73 -5.95 -12.88
C ILE A 100 25.41 -5.11 -14.14
N ASP A 101 26.20 -4.10 -14.44
CA ASP A 101 26.12 -3.35 -15.70
C ASP A 101 26.43 -4.25 -16.91
N GLY A 102 27.32 -5.23 -16.76
CA GLY A 102 27.62 -6.25 -17.77
C GLY A 102 26.39 -7.14 -18.07
N VAL A 103 25.68 -7.56 -17.01
CA VAL A 103 24.42 -8.32 -17.17
C VAL A 103 23.38 -7.48 -17.92
N ALA A 104 23.24 -6.19 -17.58
CA ALA A 104 22.33 -5.29 -18.26
C ALA A 104 22.70 -5.11 -19.75
N ALA A 105 23.97 -4.86 -20.05
CA ALA A 105 24.45 -4.65 -21.41
C ALA A 105 24.21 -5.87 -22.32
N ALA A 106 24.51 -7.06 -21.83
CA ALA A 106 24.27 -8.31 -22.56
C ALA A 106 22.76 -8.56 -22.77
N SER A 107 21.93 -8.22 -21.76
CA SER A 107 20.47 -8.36 -21.86
C SER A 107 19.87 -7.37 -22.89
N VAL A 108 20.36 -6.14 -22.93
CA VAL A 108 19.95 -5.14 -23.95
C VAL A 108 20.38 -5.58 -25.35
N ALA A 109 21.57 -6.20 -25.48
CA ALA A 109 22.05 -6.77 -26.74
C ALA A 109 21.30 -8.04 -27.17
N ASN A 110 20.36 -8.52 -26.35
CA ASN A 110 19.61 -9.78 -26.53
C ASN A 110 20.54 -11.00 -26.68
N ASP A 111 21.70 -10.98 -26.01
CA ASP A 111 22.67 -12.09 -26.00
C ASP A 111 22.51 -12.90 -24.72
N LEU A 112 21.75 -13.98 -24.80
CA LEU A 112 21.47 -14.89 -23.67
C LEU A 112 22.76 -15.53 -23.12
N ALA A 113 23.70 -15.90 -23.99
CA ALA A 113 24.94 -16.57 -23.55
C ALA A 113 25.82 -15.61 -22.77
N ALA A 114 26.01 -14.39 -23.27
CA ALA A 114 26.75 -13.34 -22.59
C ALA A 114 26.07 -12.92 -21.28
N ALA A 115 24.73 -12.75 -21.27
CA ALA A 115 23.98 -12.39 -20.08
C ALA A 115 24.08 -13.47 -19.00
N SER A 116 23.95 -14.75 -19.36
CA SER A 116 24.08 -15.87 -18.43
C SER A 116 25.50 -16.00 -17.87
N LYS A 117 26.53 -15.78 -18.68
CA LYS A 117 27.91 -15.73 -18.23
C LYS A 117 28.16 -14.59 -17.25
N ALA A 118 27.76 -13.38 -17.61
CA ALA A 118 27.90 -12.19 -16.76
C ALA A 118 27.16 -12.36 -15.43
N PHE A 119 25.98 -12.97 -15.44
CA PHE A 119 25.21 -13.28 -14.23
C PHE A 119 25.91 -14.37 -13.38
N GLY A 120 26.57 -15.35 -13.98
CA GLY A 120 27.41 -16.32 -13.28
C GLY A 120 28.54 -15.62 -12.51
N GLU A 121 29.26 -14.70 -13.17
CA GLU A 121 30.32 -13.87 -12.57
C GLU A 121 29.77 -12.97 -11.43
N TRP A 122 28.57 -12.43 -11.60
CA TRP A 122 27.84 -11.70 -10.55
C TRP A 122 27.56 -12.56 -9.31
N ARG A 123 27.08 -13.79 -9.48
CA ARG A 123 26.82 -14.70 -8.37
C ARG A 123 28.11 -15.10 -7.63
N ASP A 124 29.19 -15.34 -8.37
CA ASP A 124 30.49 -15.65 -7.78
C ASP A 124 31.02 -14.47 -6.97
N PHE A 125 30.86 -13.26 -7.51
CA PHE A 125 31.19 -12.03 -6.79
C PHE A 125 30.37 -11.86 -5.50
N LEU A 126 29.06 -12.11 -5.53
CA LEU A 126 28.25 -12.02 -4.31
C LEU A 126 28.73 -12.96 -3.22
N ARG A 127 29.10 -14.20 -3.55
CA ARG A 127 29.66 -15.17 -2.59
C ARG A 127 30.95 -14.66 -1.93
N GLU A 128 31.77 -13.88 -2.62
CA GLU A 128 32.93 -13.23 -2.02
C GLU A 128 32.53 -12.09 -1.07
N VAL A 129 31.55 -11.27 -1.44
CA VAL A 129 31.06 -10.17 -0.59
C VAL A 129 30.37 -10.70 0.66
N GLU A 130 29.63 -11.80 0.57
CA GLU A 130 28.95 -12.44 1.69
C GLU A 130 29.91 -12.76 2.86
N LYS A 131 31.15 -13.12 2.57
CA LYS A 131 32.17 -13.42 3.58
C LYS A 131 32.54 -12.22 4.47
N GLU A 132 32.21 -11.01 4.03
CA GLU A 132 32.46 -9.79 4.80
C GLU A 132 31.31 -9.48 5.80
N PHE A 133 30.22 -10.26 5.81
CA PHE A 133 29.04 -10.03 6.65
C PHE A 133 28.71 -11.24 7.52
N ASP A 134 28.02 -10.97 8.65
CA ASP A 134 27.42 -12.02 9.45
C ASP A 134 26.36 -12.76 8.60
N PRO A 135 26.34 -14.10 8.56
CA PRO A 135 25.34 -14.87 7.86
C PRO A 135 23.88 -14.50 8.23
N LYS A 136 23.62 -14.02 9.45
CA LYS A 136 22.31 -13.53 9.88
C LYS A 136 21.90 -12.25 9.15
N ILE A 137 22.87 -11.41 8.77
CA ILE A 137 22.64 -10.20 7.98
C ILE A 137 22.37 -10.57 6.51
N VAL A 138 23.21 -11.45 5.95
CA VAL A 138 23.11 -11.89 4.56
C VAL A 138 21.78 -12.61 4.28
N ASN A 139 21.38 -13.49 5.20
CA ASN A 139 20.20 -14.33 5.05
C ASN A 139 18.94 -13.78 5.72
N ALA A 140 18.98 -12.53 6.19
CA ALA A 140 17.82 -11.91 6.84
C ALA A 140 16.61 -11.85 5.89
N ASP A 141 15.51 -12.44 6.31
CA ASP A 141 14.23 -12.21 5.66
C ASP A 141 13.64 -10.91 6.18
N ILE A 142 13.16 -10.09 5.26
CA ILE A 142 12.55 -8.81 5.59
C ILE A 142 11.05 -8.94 5.43
N SER A 143 10.33 -8.65 6.50
CA SER A 143 8.88 -8.46 6.51
C SER A 143 8.54 -6.99 6.64
N PHE A 144 7.42 -6.55 6.08
CA PHE A 144 7.01 -5.16 6.04
C PHE A 144 5.50 -5.01 6.27
N CYS A 145 5.06 -3.82 6.68
CA CYS A 145 3.64 -3.51 6.80
C CYS A 145 3.06 -3.08 5.45
N PRO A 146 1.96 -3.69 4.96
CA PRO A 146 1.33 -3.28 3.70
C PRO A 146 0.94 -1.80 3.65
N MET A 147 0.38 -1.27 4.75
CA MET A 147 -0.02 0.14 4.87
C MET A 147 1.14 1.10 5.13
N HIS A 148 2.22 0.61 5.77
CA HIS A 148 3.38 1.41 6.13
C HIS A 148 4.65 0.70 5.65
N PRO A 149 4.90 0.67 4.33
CA PRO A 149 5.96 -0.16 3.75
C PRO A 149 7.38 0.27 4.15
N ASP A 150 7.52 1.43 4.78
CA ASP A 150 8.75 1.89 5.44
C ASP A 150 9.00 1.21 6.80
N PHE A 151 7.97 0.65 7.43
CA PHE A 151 8.14 -0.17 8.64
C PHE A 151 8.48 -1.61 8.24
N VAL A 152 9.70 -2.01 8.57
CA VAL A 152 10.25 -3.34 8.27
C VAL A 152 10.79 -4.02 9.53
N SER A 153 10.78 -5.35 9.54
CA SER A 153 11.38 -6.16 10.60
C SER A 153 11.98 -7.45 10.02
N THR A 154 13.02 -7.94 10.64
CA THR A 154 13.55 -9.31 10.43
C THR A 154 12.77 -10.36 11.22
N ASP A 155 11.93 -9.94 12.16
CA ASP A 155 11.00 -10.80 12.89
C ASP A 155 9.56 -10.55 12.36
N ALA A 156 9.03 -11.53 11.63
CA ALA A 156 7.69 -11.46 11.06
C ALA A 156 6.57 -11.48 12.13
N ALA A 157 6.87 -11.87 13.37
CA ALA A 157 5.90 -11.85 14.47
C ALA A 157 5.73 -10.44 15.06
N THR A 158 6.66 -9.52 14.80
CA THR A 158 6.58 -8.13 15.25
C THR A 158 5.43 -7.43 14.53
N PRO A 159 4.40 -6.90 15.22
CA PRO A 159 3.34 -6.13 14.58
C PRO A 159 3.86 -4.73 14.19
N CYS A 160 3.25 -4.13 13.18
CA CYS A 160 3.57 -2.76 12.79
C CYS A 160 3.33 -1.80 13.96
N GLU A 161 4.35 -1.03 14.35
CA GLU A 161 4.21 -0.08 15.45
C GLU A 161 3.24 1.08 15.14
N LYS A 162 3.03 1.38 13.84
CA LYS A 162 2.17 2.48 13.38
C LYS A 162 0.68 2.10 13.37
N CYS A 163 0.33 0.82 13.07
CA CYS A 163 -1.06 0.40 12.91
C CYS A 163 -1.40 -0.97 13.52
N SER A 164 -0.44 -1.64 14.15
CA SER A 164 -0.57 -2.98 14.74
C SER A 164 -0.87 -4.14 13.76
N MET A 165 -0.87 -3.89 12.45
CA MET A 165 -1.06 -4.94 11.45
C MET A 165 0.11 -5.93 11.45
N LYS A 166 -0.21 -7.18 11.10
CA LYS A 166 0.77 -8.23 10.81
C LYS A 166 1.63 -7.86 9.60
N LEU A 167 2.92 -8.13 9.69
CA LEU A 167 3.84 -7.91 8.59
C LEU A 167 3.73 -9.03 7.54
N LEU A 168 3.97 -8.66 6.29
CA LEU A 168 4.08 -9.58 5.15
C LEU A 168 5.52 -9.71 4.70
N PRO A 169 5.95 -10.89 4.19
CA PRO A 169 7.27 -11.04 3.58
C PRO A 169 7.45 -10.06 2.42
N ARG A 170 8.63 -9.40 2.36
CA ARG A 170 8.96 -8.50 1.24
C ARG A 170 8.97 -9.26 -0.07
N ARG A 171 8.40 -8.64 -1.11
CA ARG A 171 8.32 -9.17 -2.47
C ARG A 171 8.85 -8.14 -3.45
N ILE A 172 9.50 -8.64 -4.49
CA ILE A 172 9.88 -7.85 -5.67
C ILE A 172 9.32 -8.62 -6.86
N PRO A 173 8.40 -8.03 -7.65
CA PRO A 173 7.91 -8.68 -8.86
C PRO A 173 9.06 -9.02 -9.80
N TYR A 174 9.02 -10.20 -10.40
CA TYR A 174 10.11 -10.61 -11.28
C TYR A 174 10.07 -9.94 -12.66
N SER A 175 8.91 -9.36 -13.02
CA SER A 175 8.74 -8.56 -14.24
C SER A 175 7.78 -7.41 -13.96
N PHE A 176 8.20 -6.18 -14.24
CA PHE A 176 7.40 -5.00 -13.96
C PHE A 176 7.84 -3.77 -14.77
N ILE A 177 6.98 -2.76 -14.80
CA ILE A 177 7.30 -1.40 -15.24
C ILE A 177 7.31 -0.50 -14.01
N TYR A 178 8.34 0.35 -13.89
CA TYR A 178 8.42 1.29 -12.77
C TYR A 178 7.31 2.34 -12.85
N VAL A 179 6.62 2.52 -11.72
CA VAL A 179 5.65 3.59 -11.53
C VAL A 179 6.32 4.71 -10.70
N PRO A 180 6.07 5.99 -11.04
CA PRO A 180 6.61 7.10 -10.28
C PRO A 180 6.25 7.01 -8.79
N PRO A 181 7.16 7.40 -7.87
CA PRO A 181 6.88 7.41 -6.44
C PRO A 181 5.64 8.25 -6.11
N GLY A 182 4.77 7.71 -5.26
CA GLY A 182 3.54 8.38 -4.83
C GLY A 182 2.34 8.21 -5.77
N GLU A 183 2.51 7.52 -6.90
CA GLU A 183 1.40 7.16 -7.77
C GLU A 183 1.00 5.69 -7.59
N PRO A 184 -0.31 5.36 -7.62
CA PRO A 184 -0.74 3.96 -7.60
C PRO A 184 -0.35 3.26 -8.91
N SER A 185 -0.07 1.97 -8.84
CA SER A 185 0.25 1.15 -10.02
C SER A 185 -1.00 0.85 -10.87
N MET A 186 -2.18 1.02 -10.28
CA MET A 186 -3.45 0.75 -10.92
C MET A 186 -4.22 2.04 -11.20
N LEU A 187 -5.05 1.98 -12.24
CA LEU A 187 -5.99 3.01 -12.62
C LEU A 187 -7.41 2.55 -12.32
N LEU A 188 -8.22 3.43 -11.76
CA LEU A 188 -9.63 3.21 -11.47
C LEU A 188 -10.48 4.11 -12.38
N THR A 189 -11.51 3.53 -13.01
CA THR A 189 -12.58 4.28 -13.66
C THR A 189 -13.92 3.86 -13.09
N ALA A 190 -14.92 4.74 -13.14
CA ALA A 190 -16.27 4.46 -12.64
C ALA A 190 -17.33 5.04 -13.58
N ALA A 191 -18.44 4.32 -13.69
CA ALA A 191 -19.63 4.76 -14.43
C ALA A 191 -20.89 4.31 -13.68
N ALA A 192 -21.82 5.23 -13.46
CA ALA A 192 -23.15 4.93 -12.95
C ALA A 192 -24.11 4.57 -14.08
N ASP A 193 -25.14 3.79 -13.77
CA ASP A 193 -26.22 3.44 -14.69
C ASP A 193 -27.16 4.61 -15.03
N GLY A 194 -26.98 5.75 -14.39
CA GLY A 194 -27.74 6.99 -14.60
C GLY A 194 -27.24 8.12 -13.73
N PRO A 195 -27.92 9.27 -13.74
CA PRO A 195 -27.52 10.42 -12.92
C PRO A 195 -27.65 10.11 -11.43
N LEU A 196 -26.67 10.52 -10.63
CA LEU A 196 -26.74 10.43 -9.18
C LEU A 196 -27.89 11.32 -8.66
N THR A 197 -28.83 10.68 -7.98
CA THR A 197 -30.00 11.35 -7.38
C THR A 197 -30.06 10.99 -5.90
N ALA A 198 -30.15 12.00 -5.05
CA ALA A 198 -30.27 11.81 -3.61
C ALA A 198 -31.43 10.86 -3.24
N GLY A 199 -31.16 9.86 -2.42
CA GLY A 199 -32.12 8.86 -1.96
C GLY A 199 -32.48 7.77 -2.99
N ARG A 200 -31.92 7.80 -4.20
CA ARG A 200 -32.15 6.77 -5.23
C ARG A 200 -30.96 5.80 -5.27
N LYS A 201 -31.26 4.52 -5.10
CA LYS A 201 -30.26 3.46 -5.30
C LYS A 201 -29.74 3.49 -6.74
N THR A 202 -28.44 3.54 -6.91
CA THR A 202 -27.74 3.64 -8.19
C THR A 202 -26.75 2.49 -8.30
N GLU A 203 -26.73 1.83 -9.44
CA GLU A 203 -25.70 0.84 -9.76
C GLU A 203 -24.51 1.53 -10.39
N VAL A 204 -23.31 1.10 -9.97
CA VAL A 204 -22.05 1.65 -10.43
C VAL A 204 -21.14 0.50 -10.86
N LYS A 205 -20.55 0.66 -12.03
CA LYS A 205 -19.48 -0.18 -12.51
C LYS A 205 -18.15 0.52 -12.34
N VAL A 206 -17.18 -0.17 -11.77
CA VAL A 206 -15.80 0.28 -11.68
C VAL A 206 -14.91 -0.64 -12.48
N GLN A 207 -13.88 -0.09 -13.10
CA GLN A 207 -12.89 -0.88 -13.82
C GLN A 207 -11.50 -0.61 -13.26
N LEU A 208 -10.82 -1.68 -12.86
CA LEU A 208 -9.43 -1.65 -12.43
C LEU A 208 -8.54 -2.15 -13.57
N LYS A 209 -7.57 -1.32 -13.92
CA LYS A 209 -6.57 -1.63 -14.96
C LYS A 209 -5.17 -1.31 -14.46
N ARG A 210 -4.18 -2.02 -14.94
CA ARG A 210 -2.79 -1.60 -14.87
C ARG A 210 -2.54 -0.44 -15.84
N ARG A 211 -1.43 0.25 -15.71
CA ARG A 211 -1.09 1.39 -16.58
C ARG A 211 -0.85 0.99 -18.04
N ASP A 212 -0.51 -0.29 -18.30
CA ASP A 212 -0.43 -0.86 -19.64
C ASP A 212 -1.81 -1.16 -20.26
N GLY A 213 -2.90 -0.90 -19.56
CA GLY A 213 -4.27 -1.13 -19.97
C GLY A 213 -4.80 -2.54 -19.68
N SER A 214 -3.96 -3.45 -19.19
CA SER A 214 -4.39 -4.80 -18.84
C SER A 214 -5.34 -4.80 -17.64
N PRO A 215 -6.36 -5.68 -17.60
CA PRO A 215 -7.31 -5.75 -16.50
C PRO A 215 -6.65 -6.27 -15.23
N VAL A 216 -7.03 -5.74 -14.07
CA VAL A 216 -6.69 -6.29 -12.75
C VAL A 216 -7.81 -7.24 -12.34
N LEU A 217 -7.46 -8.49 -12.04
CA LEU A 217 -8.41 -9.53 -11.63
C LEU A 217 -8.37 -9.72 -10.11
N LEU A 218 -9.37 -10.41 -9.55
CA LEU A 218 -9.40 -10.70 -8.11
C LEU A 218 -8.16 -11.48 -7.66
N ASP A 219 -7.66 -12.41 -8.48
CA ASP A 219 -6.46 -13.22 -8.19
C ASP A 219 -5.16 -12.38 -8.20
N ASP A 220 -5.19 -11.17 -8.75
CA ASP A 220 -4.07 -10.22 -8.72
C ASP A 220 -4.01 -9.46 -7.39
N LEU A 221 -5.06 -9.59 -6.55
CA LEU A 221 -5.25 -8.84 -5.30
C LEU A 221 -5.23 -9.79 -4.09
N MET A 222 -4.63 -9.33 -3.01
CA MET A 222 -4.71 -10.03 -1.74
C MET A 222 -6.08 -9.80 -1.10
N VAL A 223 -6.63 -10.84 -0.50
CA VAL A 223 -7.82 -10.70 0.35
C VAL A 223 -7.38 -10.08 1.68
N MET A 224 -7.82 -8.85 1.93
CA MET A 224 -7.63 -8.14 3.18
C MET A 224 -9.00 -7.98 3.84
N HIS A 225 -9.10 -8.26 5.14
CA HIS A 225 -10.36 -8.08 5.88
C HIS A 225 -11.57 -8.69 5.16
N THR A 226 -11.43 -9.94 4.70
CA THR A 226 -12.43 -10.74 3.99
C THR A 226 -12.72 -10.36 2.53
N GLN A 227 -12.19 -9.25 2.03
CA GLN A 227 -12.47 -8.76 0.67
C GLN A 227 -11.19 -8.37 -0.08
N PRO A 228 -11.12 -8.61 -1.40
CA PRO A 228 -9.97 -8.18 -2.21
C PRO A 228 -10.05 -6.71 -2.63
N ILE A 229 -11.24 -6.10 -2.63
CA ILE A 229 -11.47 -4.70 -3.00
C ILE A 229 -12.42 -4.07 -1.99
N HIS A 230 -11.97 -2.97 -1.36
CA HIS A 230 -12.83 -2.11 -0.56
C HIS A 230 -13.02 -0.78 -1.30
N LEU A 231 -14.25 -0.38 -1.53
CA LEU A 231 -14.56 0.91 -2.13
C LEU A 231 -14.93 1.91 -1.04
N LEU A 232 -14.11 2.92 -0.88
CA LEU A 232 -14.32 4.03 0.05
C LEU A 232 -14.87 5.19 -0.73
N ILE A 233 -16.11 5.59 -0.46
CA ILE A 233 -16.87 6.51 -1.32
C ILE A 233 -17.36 7.67 -0.46
N VAL A 234 -17.04 8.91 -0.84
CA VAL A 234 -17.48 10.08 -0.09
C VAL A 234 -17.79 11.26 -1.01
N ASP A 235 -18.77 12.08 -0.64
CA ASP A 235 -19.11 13.33 -1.30
C ASP A 235 -18.12 14.46 -0.95
N PRO A 236 -18.05 15.57 -1.71
CA PRO A 236 -17.09 16.66 -1.45
C PRO A 236 -17.24 17.36 -0.11
N SER A 237 -18.42 17.30 0.52
CA SER A 237 -18.63 17.86 1.86
C SER A 237 -18.10 16.95 2.98
N LEU A 238 -17.66 15.74 2.64
CA LEU A 238 -17.19 14.69 3.55
C LEU A 238 -18.27 14.27 4.58
N GLU A 239 -19.55 14.28 4.19
CA GLU A 239 -20.65 13.94 5.10
C GLU A 239 -21.34 12.64 4.75
N ASP A 240 -21.40 12.29 3.46
CA ASP A 240 -22.05 11.08 2.98
C ASP A 240 -21.00 10.04 2.57
N TYR A 241 -20.65 9.19 3.53
CA TYR A 241 -19.69 8.11 3.35
C TYR A 241 -20.38 6.76 3.14
N HIS A 242 -19.86 5.98 2.18
CA HIS A 242 -20.23 4.61 1.92
C HIS A 242 -18.97 3.72 1.84
N HIS A 243 -19.11 2.49 2.31
CA HIS A 243 -18.08 1.45 2.24
C HIS A 243 -18.69 0.24 1.56
N GLU A 244 -18.26 -0.03 0.34
CA GLU A 244 -18.86 -1.07 -0.51
C GLU A 244 -17.82 -2.10 -0.95
N HIS A 245 -18.27 -3.32 -1.20
CA HIS A 245 -17.45 -4.41 -1.72
C HIS A 245 -18.02 -4.84 -3.06
N PRO A 246 -17.36 -4.50 -4.18
CA PRO A 246 -17.91 -4.77 -5.50
C PRO A 246 -17.74 -6.24 -5.88
N THR A 247 -18.63 -6.74 -6.71
CA THR A 247 -18.58 -8.10 -7.27
C THR A 247 -18.12 -8.07 -8.72
N ALA A 248 -17.35 -9.09 -9.15
CA ALA A 248 -16.90 -9.20 -10.53
C ALA A 248 -18.10 -9.34 -11.50
N THR A 249 -18.00 -8.66 -12.64
CA THR A 249 -18.95 -8.83 -13.75
C THR A 249 -18.41 -9.84 -14.78
N ALA A 250 -19.15 -10.04 -15.88
CA ALA A 250 -18.68 -10.86 -16.99
C ALA A 250 -17.47 -10.23 -17.74
N THR A 251 -17.26 -8.92 -17.60
CA THR A 251 -16.13 -8.20 -18.22
C THR A 251 -14.90 -8.28 -17.31
N ARG A 252 -13.78 -8.75 -17.84
CA ARG A 252 -12.53 -8.88 -17.07
C ARG A 252 -12.06 -7.51 -16.54
N GLY A 253 -11.77 -7.44 -15.22
CA GLY A 253 -11.34 -6.22 -14.54
C GLY A 253 -12.45 -5.21 -14.27
N GLU A 254 -13.72 -5.55 -14.60
CA GLU A 254 -14.90 -4.76 -14.27
C GLU A 254 -15.61 -5.37 -13.06
N TYR A 255 -16.00 -4.50 -12.14
CA TYR A 255 -16.68 -4.84 -10.89
C TYR A 255 -17.90 -3.97 -10.72
N ALA A 256 -18.97 -4.49 -10.12
CA ALA A 256 -20.20 -3.77 -9.91
C ALA A 256 -20.58 -3.71 -8.42
N PHE A 257 -21.15 -2.59 -8.02
CA PHE A 257 -21.74 -2.38 -6.71
C PHE A 257 -22.94 -1.44 -6.83
N SER A 258 -23.70 -1.31 -5.75
CA SER A 258 -24.76 -0.31 -5.70
C SER A 258 -24.74 0.43 -4.37
N PHE A 259 -25.05 1.72 -4.40
CA PHE A 259 -25.18 2.52 -3.19
C PHE A 259 -26.35 3.51 -3.33
N THR A 260 -26.79 4.11 -2.22
CA THR A 260 -27.84 5.12 -2.21
C THR A 260 -27.26 6.44 -1.75
N PRO A 261 -26.87 7.33 -2.68
CA PRO A 261 -26.29 8.62 -2.33
C PRO A 261 -27.32 9.49 -1.58
N LYS A 262 -26.89 10.19 -0.54
CA LYS A 262 -27.72 11.19 0.14
C LYS A 262 -27.71 12.55 -0.55
N LYS A 263 -26.78 12.73 -1.50
CA LYS A 263 -26.59 13.96 -2.26
C LYS A 263 -26.55 13.66 -3.76
N SER A 264 -26.94 14.63 -4.59
CA SER A 264 -26.85 14.51 -6.05
C SER A 264 -25.54 15.08 -6.62
N SER A 265 -24.61 15.52 -5.77
CA SER A 265 -23.26 15.99 -6.16
C SER A 265 -22.37 14.85 -6.61
N SER A 266 -21.16 15.14 -7.07
CA SER A 266 -20.14 14.11 -7.35
C SER A 266 -19.75 13.35 -6.09
N TYR A 267 -19.19 12.14 -6.29
CA TYR A 267 -18.55 11.33 -5.24
C TYR A 267 -17.17 10.92 -5.69
N ARG A 268 -16.21 10.92 -4.76
CA ARG A 268 -14.92 10.33 -4.99
C ARG A 268 -14.90 8.90 -4.46
N ILE A 269 -14.38 8.01 -5.29
CA ILE A 269 -14.25 6.58 -5.01
C ILE A 269 -12.76 6.25 -4.95
N TRP A 270 -12.30 5.66 -3.86
CA TRP A 270 -10.99 5.01 -3.76
C TRP A 270 -11.21 3.50 -3.73
N ALA A 271 -10.44 2.77 -4.51
CA ALA A 271 -10.30 1.35 -4.33
C ALA A 271 -9.11 1.09 -3.39
N ASP A 272 -9.40 0.63 -2.19
CA ASP A 272 -8.39 0.16 -1.24
C ASP A 272 -8.07 -1.28 -1.60
N VAL A 273 -6.88 -1.52 -2.11
CA VAL A 273 -6.43 -2.79 -2.67
C VAL A 273 -4.96 -3.08 -2.32
N VAL A 274 -4.63 -4.36 -2.21
CA VAL A 274 -3.26 -4.81 -2.00
C VAL A 274 -2.86 -5.76 -3.13
N PRO A 275 -2.04 -5.32 -4.10
CA PRO A 275 -1.56 -6.20 -5.18
C PRO A 275 -0.74 -7.36 -4.63
N VAL A 276 -1.00 -8.59 -5.09
CA VAL A 276 -0.22 -9.78 -4.73
C VAL A 276 1.26 -9.61 -5.10
N ALA A 277 1.52 -8.89 -6.20
CA ALA A 277 2.87 -8.69 -6.72
C ALA A 277 3.80 -7.95 -5.76
N THR A 278 3.28 -6.95 -5.03
CA THR A 278 4.07 -6.12 -4.12
C THR A 278 3.72 -6.33 -2.65
N GLY A 279 2.46 -6.66 -2.36
CA GLY A 279 1.91 -6.68 -1.00
C GLY A 279 1.75 -5.28 -0.38
N VAL A 280 1.95 -4.21 -1.15
CA VAL A 280 1.81 -2.82 -0.69
C VAL A 280 0.39 -2.33 -0.96
N GLN A 281 -0.25 -1.74 0.03
CA GLN A 281 -1.59 -1.19 -0.09
C GLN A 281 -1.60 0.06 -0.99
N GLU A 282 -2.55 0.12 -1.91
CA GLU A 282 -2.72 1.21 -2.86
C GLU A 282 -4.16 1.73 -2.84
N TYR A 283 -4.32 3.02 -3.18
CA TYR A 283 -5.60 3.71 -3.23
C TYR A 283 -5.82 4.39 -4.60
N PRO A 284 -5.93 3.65 -5.73
CA PRO A 284 -6.36 4.27 -6.98
C PRO A 284 -7.73 4.89 -6.81
N ALA A 285 -7.91 6.10 -7.37
CA ALA A 285 -9.12 6.87 -7.13
C ALA A 285 -9.71 7.45 -8.41
N VAL A 286 -11.03 7.64 -8.40
CA VAL A 286 -11.78 8.26 -9.48
C VAL A 286 -12.89 9.13 -8.92
N GLU A 287 -13.29 10.16 -9.66
CA GLU A 287 -14.48 10.94 -9.36
C GLU A 287 -15.66 10.40 -10.18
N LEU A 288 -16.75 10.04 -9.50
CA LEU A 288 -18.04 9.70 -10.11
C LEU A 288 -18.87 10.98 -10.20
N PRO A 289 -19.14 11.51 -11.41
CA PRO A 289 -19.81 12.78 -11.56
C PRO A 289 -21.26 12.71 -11.08
N GLY A 290 -21.70 13.76 -10.41
CA GLY A 290 -23.11 14.01 -10.06
C GLY A 290 -23.69 15.18 -10.84
N THR A 291 -25.00 15.40 -10.73
CA THR A 291 -25.70 16.49 -11.40
C THR A 291 -25.91 17.71 -10.52
N GLY A 292 -25.83 17.53 -9.20
CA GLY A 292 -26.03 18.59 -8.22
C GLY A 292 -24.72 19.34 -7.90
N LYS A 293 -24.88 20.53 -7.31
CA LYS A 293 -23.77 21.30 -6.79
C LYS A 293 -23.24 20.63 -5.51
N ALA A 294 -21.92 20.60 -5.36
CA ALA A 294 -21.29 20.15 -4.13
C ALA A 294 -21.51 21.15 -3.00
N ASP A 295 -21.87 20.64 -1.82
CA ASP A 295 -21.89 21.43 -0.60
C ASP A 295 -20.46 21.67 -0.10
N PRO A 296 -20.20 22.80 0.56
CA PRO A 296 -18.90 23.01 1.21
C PRO A 296 -18.75 22.05 2.40
N ILE A 297 -17.52 21.76 2.78
CA ILE A 297 -17.23 21.08 4.04
C ILE A 297 -17.79 21.96 5.19
N GLY A 298 -18.62 21.37 6.03
CA GLY A 298 -19.24 22.04 7.17
C GLY A 298 -18.22 22.43 8.25
N SER A 299 -18.65 22.46 9.52
CA SER A 299 -17.77 22.83 10.63
C SER A 299 -16.52 21.95 10.68
N ARG A 300 -15.35 22.59 10.74
CA ARG A 300 -14.03 21.95 10.95
C ARG A 300 -13.60 21.93 12.41
N SER A 301 -14.46 22.38 13.34
CA SER A 301 -14.19 22.29 14.78
C SER A 301 -14.11 20.82 15.21
N GLY A 302 -13.20 20.52 16.12
CA GLY A 302 -13.07 19.18 16.68
C GLY A 302 -14.39 18.68 17.27
N ARG A 303 -14.81 17.47 16.88
CA ARG A 303 -15.99 16.79 17.39
C ARG A 303 -15.62 15.37 17.72
N TYR A 304 -15.49 15.08 19.00
CA TYR A 304 -15.04 13.79 19.54
C TYR A 304 -16.16 12.98 20.17
N THR A 305 -17.39 13.50 20.14
CA THR A 305 -18.61 12.80 20.51
C THR A 305 -19.64 12.95 19.41
N THR A 306 -20.40 11.90 19.13
CA THR A 306 -21.45 11.92 18.13
C THR A 306 -22.52 10.88 18.46
N THR A 307 -23.73 11.09 17.96
CA THR A 307 -24.81 10.13 18.04
C THR A 307 -25.17 9.66 16.64
N ALA A 308 -25.26 8.37 16.45
CA ALA A 308 -25.69 7.74 15.20
C ALA A 308 -26.63 6.56 15.51
N ASP A 309 -27.76 6.49 14.83
CA ASP A 309 -28.81 5.46 15.03
C ASP A 309 -29.18 5.18 16.51
N GLY A 310 -29.27 6.24 17.31
CA GLY A 310 -29.63 6.15 18.73
C GLY A 310 -28.49 5.65 19.65
N LEU A 311 -27.30 5.42 19.12
CA LEU A 311 -26.10 5.07 19.88
C LEU A 311 -25.20 6.28 20.04
N ASN A 312 -24.56 6.41 21.20
CA ASN A 312 -23.58 7.44 21.49
C ASN A 312 -22.17 6.89 21.29
N PHE A 313 -21.34 7.65 20.58
CA PHE A 313 -19.94 7.32 20.32
C PHE A 313 -19.03 8.39 20.88
N ARG A 314 -17.97 7.99 21.58
CA ARG A 314 -16.94 8.90 22.11
C ARG A 314 -15.56 8.45 21.68
N LEU A 315 -14.85 9.34 20.97
CA LEU A 315 -13.47 9.17 20.58
C LEU A 315 -12.56 9.88 21.58
N THR A 316 -11.52 9.21 22.04
CA THR A 316 -10.51 9.76 22.94
C THR A 316 -9.12 9.43 22.42
N PHE A 317 -8.17 10.35 22.57
CA PHE A 317 -6.76 10.13 22.32
C PHE A 317 -6.00 9.91 23.62
N ALA A 318 -4.91 9.15 23.57
CA ALA A 318 -4.03 8.97 24.72
C ALA A 318 -3.58 10.35 25.23
N ASP A 319 -3.55 10.49 26.57
CA ASP A 319 -3.14 11.72 27.27
C ASP A 319 -3.96 12.97 26.90
N GLY A 320 -5.13 12.80 26.26
CA GLY A 320 -5.98 13.91 25.79
C GLY A 320 -5.35 14.81 24.70
N ALA A 321 -4.17 14.45 24.20
CA ALA A 321 -3.47 15.26 23.19
C ALA A 321 -3.97 14.93 21.78
N LEU A 322 -4.11 15.96 20.94
CA LEU A 322 -4.47 15.78 19.54
C LEU A 322 -3.40 15.00 18.76
N PRO A 323 -3.80 14.26 17.71
CA PRO A 323 -2.86 13.57 16.84
C PRO A 323 -1.97 14.58 16.09
N ARG A 324 -0.72 14.21 15.86
CA ARG A 324 0.26 15.00 15.11
C ARG A 324 0.68 14.26 13.85
N ASN A 325 0.97 15.03 12.80
CA ASN A 325 1.46 14.51 11.53
C ASN A 325 2.64 13.55 11.73
N GLN A 326 2.58 12.39 11.09
CA GLN A 326 3.61 11.35 11.10
C GLN A 326 4.04 10.88 12.51
N GLN A 327 3.14 10.97 13.49
CA GLN A 327 3.36 10.45 14.84
C GLN A 327 2.24 9.48 15.20
N VAL A 328 2.61 8.32 15.74
CA VAL A 328 1.62 7.35 16.22
C VAL A 328 0.86 7.94 17.40
N ARG A 329 -0.45 7.85 17.36
CA ARG A 329 -1.34 8.21 18.47
C ARG A 329 -2.29 7.06 18.77
N ALA A 330 -2.26 6.56 19.98
CA ALA A 330 -3.27 5.63 20.46
C ALA A 330 -4.59 6.38 20.64
N MET A 331 -5.68 5.76 20.21
CA MET A 331 -7.02 6.29 20.37
C MET A 331 -8.00 5.17 20.73
N LYS A 332 -9.13 5.56 21.31
CA LYS A 332 -10.20 4.66 21.71
C LYS A 332 -11.53 5.22 21.25
N ILE A 333 -12.43 4.33 20.86
CA ILE A 333 -13.83 4.65 20.65
C ILE A 333 -14.66 3.83 21.62
N GLU A 334 -15.49 4.53 22.40
CA GLU A 334 -16.48 3.93 23.29
C GLU A 334 -17.87 4.09 22.70
N VAL A 335 -18.68 3.04 22.83
CA VAL A 335 -20.06 3.02 22.33
C VAL A 335 -21.01 2.72 23.49
N SER A 336 -22.06 3.53 23.61
CA SER A 336 -23.14 3.32 24.57
C SER A 336 -24.50 3.48 23.90
N ASP A 337 -25.53 2.95 24.55
CA ASP A 337 -26.91 3.15 24.11
C ASP A 337 -27.41 4.60 24.44
N ALA A 338 -28.67 4.89 24.09
CA ALA A 338 -29.29 6.19 24.33
C ALA A 338 -29.36 6.56 25.84
N ASN A 339 -29.34 5.58 26.74
CA ASN A 339 -29.35 5.77 28.19
C ASN A 339 -27.94 5.86 28.80
N GLY A 340 -26.90 5.84 27.96
CA GLY A 340 -25.50 5.88 28.37
C GLY A 340 -24.96 4.54 28.86
N GLN A 341 -25.70 3.43 28.72
CA GLN A 341 -25.22 2.11 29.13
C GLN A 341 -24.20 1.56 28.12
N PRO A 342 -23.07 0.98 28.56
CA PRO A 342 -22.04 0.43 27.70
C PRO A 342 -22.57 -0.62 26.74
N LEU A 343 -22.39 -0.44 25.43
CA LEU A 343 -22.85 -1.36 24.40
C LEU A 343 -21.88 -2.53 24.22
N ARG A 344 -22.32 -3.77 24.51
CA ARG A 344 -21.48 -4.98 24.48
C ARG A 344 -21.93 -5.99 23.42
N ARG A 345 -22.69 -5.55 22.41
CA ARG A 345 -23.26 -6.40 21.37
C ARG A 345 -22.89 -5.98 19.96
N LEU A 346 -21.71 -5.35 19.81
CA LEU A 346 -21.13 -5.12 18.47
C LEU A 346 -20.89 -6.46 17.79
N GLU A 347 -21.27 -6.55 16.53
CA GLU A 347 -21.10 -7.73 15.69
C GLU A 347 -19.78 -7.64 14.91
N PRO A 348 -19.15 -8.78 14.59
CA PRO A 348 -18.00 -8.80 13.69
C PRO A 348 -18.34 -8.23 12.33
N LEU A 349 -17.48 -7.36 11.83
CA LEU A 349 -17.52 -6.78 10.51
C LEU A 349 -16.12 -6.88 9.93
N MET A 350 -15.92 -7.64 8.86
CA MET A 350 -14.60 -7.80 8.20
C MET A 350 -13.49 -8.17 9.21
N ASN A 351 -13.74 -9.17 10.02
CA ASN A 351 -12.86 -9.69 11.08
C ASN A 351 -12.55 -8.70 12.23
N ALA A 352 -13.38 -7.67 12.44
CA ALA A 352 -13.21 -6.72 13.53
C ALA A 352 -14.56 -6.24 14.07
N PHE A 353 -14.60 -5.61 15.25
CA PHE A 353 -15.82 -5.01 15.78
C PHE A 353 -16.05 -3.56 15.33
N ALA A 354 -15.07 -2.98 14.67
CA ALA A 354 -15.19 -1.65 14.07
C ALA A 354 -14.11 -1.44 13.01
N HIS A 355 -14.40 -0.59 12.02
CA HIS A 355 -13.42 -0.03 11.09
C HIS A 355 -13.49 1.49 11.13
N LEU A 356 -12.34 2.15 10.97
CA LEU A 356 -12.27 3.59 10.87
C LEU A 356 -11.77 3.99 9.49
N VAL A 357 -12.53 4.84 8.82
CA VAL A 357 -12.11 5.45 7.56
C VAL A 357 -12.17 6.97 7.69
N GLY A 358 -11.13 7.62 7.27
CA GLY A 358 -11.04 9.07 7.35
C GLY A 358 -10.66 9.73 6.03
N PHE A 359 -11.27 10.88 5.76
CA PHE A 359 -11.06 11.68 4.56
C PHE A 359 -10.56 13.06 4.97
N TYR A 360 -9.41 13.45 4.41
CA TYR A 360 -8.90 14.81 4.62
C TYR A 360 -9.61 15.84 3.76
N ASP A 361 -9.53 17.09 4.19
CA ASP A 361 -10.17 18.23 3.53
C ASP A 361 -9.56 18.61 2.17
N ASP A 362 -8.48 17.94 1.76
CA ASP A 362 -7.95 18.02 0.39
C ASP A 362 -8.75 17.16 -0.62
N TYR A 363 -9.71 16.37 -0.12
CA TYR A 363 -10.51 15.46 -0.93
C TYR A 363 -9.67 14.48 -1.78
N ARG A 364 -8.45 14.17 -1.28
CA ARG A 364 -7.46 13.29 -1.93
C ARG A 364 -6.88 12.26 -0.99
N THR A 365 -6.58 12.68 0.24
CA THR A 365 -5.96 11.83 1.24
C THR A 365 -7.02 11.06 2.00
N VAL A 366 -6.91 9.74 2.01
CA VAL A 366 -7.76 8.81 2.76
C VAL A 366 -6.90 8.04 3.76
N VAL A 367 -7.48 7.66 4.88
CA VAL A 367 -6.89 6.73 5.86
C VAL A 367 -7.89 5.64 6.20
N HIS A 368 -7.42 4.40 6.25
CA HIS A 368 -8.19 3.24 6.70
C HIS A 368 -7.47 2.66 7.92
N ILE A 369 -8.14 2.56 9.06
CA ILE A 369 -7.53 2.25 10.36
C ILE A 369 -8.28 1.05 10.95
N HIS A 370 -7.51 0.05 11.40
CA HIS A 370 -8.05 -1.17 11.98
C HIS A 370 -7.90 -1.16 13.52
N PRO A 371 -8.81 -1.81 14.26
CA PRO A 371 -8.68 -1.93 15.69
C PRO A 371 -7.51 -2.83 16.09
N GLU A 372 -6.96 -2.58 17.25
CA GLU A 372 -6.01 -3.47 17.90
C GLU A 372 -6.72 -4.73 18.40
N GLY A 373 -6.01 -5.85 18.51
CA GLY A 373 -6.53 -7.08 19.14
C GLY A 373 -6.62 -8.29 18.23
N GLY A 374 -6.21 -8.16 16.96
CA GLY A 374 -6.21 -9.27 15.98
C GLY A 374 -7.58 -9.55 15.36
N ASP A 375 -7.60 -10.52 14.44
CA ASP A 375 -8.78 -10.87 13.65
C ASP A 375 -9.86 -11.60 14.48
N ILE A 376 -11.10 -11.19 14.32
CA ILE A 376 -12.29 -11.85 14.85
C ILE A 376 -12.80 -12.81 13.78
N LEU A 377 -12.51 -14.10 13.94
CA LEU A 377 -12.81 -15.13 12.92
C LEU A 377 -14.16 -15.85 13.15
N ARG A 378 -14.94 -15.43 14.15
CA ARG A 378 -16.21 -16.04 14.51
C ARG A 378 -17.33 -15.01 14.53
N ASP A 379 -18.35 -15.22 13.70
CA ASP A 379 -19.48 -14.29 13.53
C ASP A 379 -20.45 -14.27 14.73
N ASP A 380 -20.40 -15.28 15.61
CA ASP A 380 -21.21 -15.36 16.81
C ASP A 380 -20.64 -14.55 17.99
N LEU A 381 -19.41 -14.08 17.90
CA LEU A 381 -18.81 -13.23 18.92
C LEU A 381 -19.50 -11.87 18.98
N ARG A 382 -19.48 -11.29 20.17
CA ARG A 382 -19.97 -9.93 20.41
C ARG A 382 -18.92 -9.13 21.16
N GLY A 383 -18.77 -7.85 20.81
CA GLY A 383 -17.73 -6.96 21.30
C GLY A 383 -18.23 -5.63 21.82
N GLY A 384 -17.30 -4.74 22.07
CA GLY A 384 -17.51 -3.45 22.70
C GLY A 384 -17.43 -3.51 24.24
N PRO A 385 -17.69 -2.46 24.96
CA PRO A 385 -18.10 -1.14 24.48
C PRO A 385 -16.94 -0.30 23.93
N MET A 386 -15.70 -0.75 24.10
CA MET A 386 -14.50 0.03 23.77
C MET A 386 -13.63 -0.71 22.77
N MET A 387 -13.22 -0.01 21.70
CA MET A 387 -12.27 -0.46 20.71
C MET A 387 -11.04 0.46 20.74
N SER A 388 -9.85 -0.14 20.68
CA SER A 388 -8.56 0.57 20.66
C SER A 388 -7.97 0.56 19.25
N PHE A 389 -7.30 1.65 18.90
CA PHE A 389 -6.69 1.85 17.59
C PHE A 389 -5.35 2.55 17.70
N LYS A 390 -4.46 2.31 16.74
CA LYS A 390 -3.30 3.16 16.48
C LYS A 390 -3.57 4.00 15.24
N PHE A 391 -3.40 5.30 15.36
CA PHE A 391 -3.54 6.26 14.28
C PHE A 391 -2.19 6.89 13.97
N TYR A 392 -1.75 6.73 12.73
CA TYR A 392 -0.56 7.36 12.17
C TYR A 392 -1.01 8.29 11.05
N PRO A 393 -1.26 9.58 11.34
CA PRO A 393 -1.76 10.51 10.32
C PRO A 393 -0.69 10.81 9.27
N PRO A 394 -1.00 10.68 7.96
CA PRO A 394 -0.03 10.93 6.90
C PRO A 394 0.26 12.42 6.67
N ARG A 395 -0.62 13.30 7.16
CA ARG A 395 -0.48 14.76 7.05
C ARG A 395 -1.23 15.50 8.15
N ALA A 396 -0.86 16.77 8.36
CA ALA A 396 -1.64 17.71 9.17
C ALA A 396 -2.89 18.20 8.43
N GLY A 397 -3.89 18.65 9.17
CA GLY A 397 -5.12 19.23 8.63
C GLY A 397 -6.39 18.66 9.23
N PHE A 398 -7.53 19.04 8.66
CA PHE A 398 -8.84 18.55 9.06
C PHE A 398 -9.10 17.17 8.45
N LEU A 399 -9.59 16.26 9.28
CA LEU A 399 -9.96 14.88 8.94
C LEU A 399 -11.40 14.63 9.38
N ARG A 400 -12.28 14.25 8.44
CA ARG A 400 -13.57 13.65 8.76
C ARG A 400 -13.34 12.14 8.91
N LEU A 401 -13.50 11.64 10.13
CA LEU A 401 -13.32 10.24 10.48
C LEU A 401 -14.67 9.58 10.73
N PHE A 402 -14.91 8.43 10.14
CA PHE A 402 -16.10 7.61 10.34
C PHE A 402 -15.73 6.33 11.08
N CYS A 403 -16.46 6.03 12.14
CA CYS A 403 -16.44 4.71 12.78
C CYS A 403 -17.59 3.88 12.23
N GLN A 404 -17.27 2.78 11.60
CA GLN A 404 -18.22 1.80 11.09
C GLN A 404 -18.33 0.63 12.06
N VAL A 405 -19.53 0.32 12.51
CA VAL A 405 -19.87 -0.83 13.39
C VAL A 405 -21.12 -1.52 12.87
N VAL A 406 -21.34 -2.76 13.32
CA VAL A 406 -22.60 -3.49 13.09
C VAL A 406 -23.26 -3.79 14.43
N VAL A 407 -24.55 -3.50 14.53
CA VAL A 407 -25.38 -3.76 15.70
C VAL A 407 -26.75 -4.23 15.21
N ASP A 408 -27.21 -5.39 15.71
CA ASP A 408 -28.49 -6.00 15.35
C ASP A 408 -28.66 -6.12 13.81
N GLY A 409 -27.58 -6.53 13.12
CA GLY A 409 -27.54 -6.69 11.67
C GLY A 409 -27.51 -5.38 10.87
N LYS A 410 -27.46 -4.22 11.54
CA LYS A 410 -27.45 -2.90 10.89
C LYS A 410 -26.06 -2.28 10.92
N THR A 411 -25.56 -1.88 9.75
CA THR A 411 -24.33 -1.09 9.66
C THR A 411 -24.58 0.37 10.05
N ILE A 412 -23.78 0.90 10.95
CA ILE A 412 -23.85 2.27 11.48
C ILE A 412 -22.53 2.98 11.21
N PHE A 413 -22.61 4.20 10.69
CA PHE A 413 -21.46 5.09 10.48
C PHE A 413 -21.55 6.29 11.44
N ALA A 414 -20.59 6.40 12.35
CA ALA A 414 -20.53 7.48 13.32
C ALA A 414 -19.43 8.49 12.94
N PRO A 415 -19.76 9.73 12.55
CA PRO A 415 -18.81 10.73 12.07
C PRO A 415 -18.17 11.51 13.22
N PHE A 416 -16.84 11.73 13.11
CA PHE A 416 -16.06 12.60 13.98
C PHE A 416 -15.32 13.67 13.19
N ASN A 417 -14.96 14.77 13.84
CA ASN A 417 -14.09 15.80 13.29
C ASN A 417 -12.77 15.75 14.05
N VAL A 418 -11.70 15.43 13.37
CA VAL A 418 -10.36 15.31 13.95
C VAL A 418 -9.46 16.37 13.33
N ASN A 419 -8.79 17.17 14.15
CA ASN A 419 -7.76 18.09 13.70
C ASN A 419 -6.40 17.46 14.00
N VAL A 420 -5.60 17.25 12.96
CA VAL A 420 -4.24 16.74 13.05
C VAL A 420 -3.28 17.91 13.07
N ALA A 421 -2.50 18.03 14.13
CA ALA A 421 -1.48 19.08 14.27
C ALA A 421 -0.27 18.82 13.34
N PRO A 422 0.47 19.87 12.96
CA PRO A 422 1.74 19.76 12.24
C PRO A 422 2.79 18.93 12.96
#